data_f5a3ef2c73afd471856b7203822ecce3
#
_entry.id   f5a3ef2c73afd471856b7203822ecce3
#
_cell.length_a   1.000
_cell.length_b   1.000
_cell.length_c   1.000
_cell.angle_alpha   90.00
_cell.angle_beta   90.00
_cell.angle_gamma   90.00
#
_symmetry.space_group_name_H-M   'P 1'
#
loop_
_entity.id
_entity.type
_entity.pdbx_description
1 polymer ?
#
loop_
_entity_poly.entity_id
_entity_poly.type
_entity_poly.pdbx_seq_one_letter_code
_entity_poly.pdbx_strand_id
1 'polypeptide(L)'
;MAQAELIPGGGMLGVDKALRETELLISAGIILSSLESLVRPQDVDDDGLISWRIGRTRSKRMAKGKTGEIFDKIFTSPGIQVLTSLRLTASTLVALPGTNRQTKAAAMTFLAVSNVLMQLRSNYGADGSDHVNLVVCAAVAASKFFPDDEKARKACTAFIAGQSVVSYFAAGLAKSISPYWRDGSAMAGIFRTKTYGQKQVGEILKKYPWVARLGGWGVWVGEMLFPLALVAPKPIAAGLLGTGVSFHAGNAAFMGLNRFLWAFSATYPSVVHHSKHLSKRITAGQ
;
A
#
# COMPACT_ATOMS: atom_id res chain seq x y z
N MET A 1 -15.85 35.87 6.95
CA MET A 1 -14.47 36.04 6.45
C MET A 1 -13.56 36.08 7.66
N ALA A 2 -12.99 34.95 8.06
CA ALA A 2 -11.96 34.88 9.09
C ALA A 2 -10.64 34.66 8.38
N GLN A 3 -9.76 35.67 8.42
CA GLN A 3 -8.39 35.61 7.96
C GLN A 3 -7.67 34.54 8.79
N ALA A 4 -7.16 33.49 8.12
CA ALA A 4 -6.19 32.61 8.72
C ALA A 4 -4.92 33.44 8.93
N GLU A 5 -4.62 33.80 10.18
CA GLU A 5 -3.33 34.34 10.57
C GLU A 5 -2.23 33.33 10.17
N LEU A 6 -1.45 33.70 9.19
CA LEU A 6 -0.17 33.06 8.87
C LEU A 6 0.78 33.32 10.05
N ILE A 7 0.96 32.35 10.91
CA ILE A 7 2.00 32.37 11.94
C ILE A 7 3.35 32.25 11.18
N PRO A 8 4.21 33.26 11.22
CA PRO A 8 5.52 33.20 10.57
C PRO A 8 6.37 32.17 11.30
N GLY A 9 6.77 31.11 10.63
CA GLY A 9 7.66 30.05 11.14
C GLY A 9 6.99 28.70 11.44
N GLY A 10 5.69 28.54 11.20
CA GLY A 10 4.97 27.28 11.46
C GLY A 10 5.20 26.23 10.40
N GLY A 11 6.17 25.35 10.61
CA GLY A 11 6.16 24.04 9.95
C GLY A 11 4.82 23.36 10.17
N MET A 12 4.27 22.71 9.13
CA MET A 12 3.04 21.94 9.19
C MET A 12 3.04 21.04 10.44
N LEU A 13 1.98 21.05 11.27
CA LEU A 13 1.88 20.20 12.46
C LEU A 13 2.25 18.76 12.11
N GLY A 14 2.95 18.05 12.99
CA GLY A 14 3.52 16.74 12.70
C GLY A 14 2.53 15.71 12.15
N VAL A 15 1.26 15.74 12.61
CA VAL A 15 0.18 14.87 12.11
C VAL A 15 -0.22 15.24 10.67
N ASP A 16 -0.28 16.53 10.33
CA ASP A 16 -0.66 17.00 8.99
C ASP A 16 0.43 16.67 7.97
N LYS A 17 1.68 16.80 8.38
CA LYS A 17 2.83 16.36 7.56
C LYS A 17 2.77 14.86 7.30
N ALA A 18 2.55 14.04 8.31
CA ALA A 18 2.43 12.59 8.16
C ALA A 18 1.28 12.21 7.22
N LEU A 19 0.10 12.82 7.38
CA LEU A 19 -1.04 12.62 6.49
C LEU A 19 -0.72 13.06 5.06
N ARG A 20 -0.07 14.20 4.87
CA ARG A 20 0.29 14.71 3.54
C ARG A 20 1.31 13.82 2.83
N GLU A 21 2.33 13.36 3.51
CA GLU A 21 3.31 12.43 2.96
C GLU A 21 2.65 11.07 2.61
N THR A 22 1.76 10.58 3.47
CA THR A 22 0.95 9.38 3.19
C THR A 22 0.09 9.57 1.93
N GLU A 23 -0.60 10.72 1.78
CA GLU A 23 -1.38 11.06 0.59
C GLU A 23 -0.54 11.01 -0.70
N LEU A 24 0.65 11.61 -0.66
CA LEU A 24 1.54 11.67 -1.82
C LEU A 24 2.01 10.27 -2.23
N LEU A 25 2.45 9.47 -1.28
CA LEU A 25 2.97 8.14 -1.54
C LEU A 25 1.88 7.17 -2.03
N ILE A 26 0.70 7.18 -1.39
CA ILE A 26 -0.40 6.32 -1.83
C ILE A 26 -0.93 6.74 -3.20
N SER A 27 -1.00 8.05 -3.46
CA SER A 27 -1.40 8.58 -4.76
C SER A 27 -0.42 8.20 -5.87
N ALA A 28 0.89 8.27 -5.62
CA ALA A 28 1.91 7.85 -6.58
C ALA A 28 1.73 6.36 -6.95
N GLY A 29 1.49 5.50 -5.97
CA GLY A 29 1.22 4.08 -6.21
C GLY A 29 -0.04 3.83 -7.04
N ILE A 30 -1.14 4.55 -6.74
CA ILE A 30 -2.39 4.42 -7.49
C ILE A 30 -2.26 5.00 -8.90
N ILE A 31 -1.56 6.11 -9.09
CA ILE A 31 -1.25 6.68 -10.42
C ILE A 31 -0.51 5.64 -11.26
N LEU A 32 0.58 5.09 -10.73
CA LEU A 32 1.39 4.09 -11.43
C LEU A 32 0.55 2.87 -11.83
N SER A 33 -0.16 2.27 -10.87
CA SER A 33 -0.96 1.08 -11.14
C SER A 33 -2.12 1.34 -12.10
N SER A 34 -2.70 2.56 -12.08
CA SER A 34 -3.75 2.94 -13.03
C SER A 34 -3.18 3.12 -14.44
N LEU A 35 -2.01 3.73 -14.58
CA LEU A 35 -1.32 3.84 -15.87
C LEU A 35 -0.93 2.48 -16.43
N GLU A 36 -0.37 1.58 -15.60
CA GLU A 36 -0.05 0.19 -16.00
C GLU A 36 -1.29 -0.53 -16.54
N SER A 37 -2.43 -0.41 -15.85
CA SER A 37 -3.69 -1.03 -16.28
C SER A 37 -4.26 -0.42 -17.57
N LEU A 38 -4.13 0.89 -17.76
CA LEU A 38 -4.62 1.57 -18.97
C LEU A 38 -3.75 1.29 -20.20
N VAL A 39 -2.45 1.04 -20.01
CA VAL A 39 -1.52 0.67 -21.10
C VAL A 39 -1.72 -0.80 -21.50
N ARG A 40 -2.23 -1.65 -20.62
CA ARG A 40 -2.49 -3.07 -20.88
C ARG A 40 -3.95 -3.44 -20.61
N PRO A 41 -4.91 -2.86 -21.35
CA PRO A 41 -6.32 -3.11 -21.10
C PRO A 41 -6.72 -4.58 -21.30
N GLN A 42 -6.00 -5.31 -22.15
CA GLN A 42 -6.22 -6.74 -22.39
C GLN A 42 -6.07 -7.61 -21.14
N ASP A 43 -5.29 -7.20 -20.14
CA ASP A 43 -5.11 -7.98 -18.91
C ASP A 43 -6.38 -8.01 -18.04
N VAL A 44 -7.25 -7.00 -18.20
CA VAL A 44 -8.51 -6.84 -17.47
C VAL A 44 -9.75 -7.10 -18.33
N ASP A 45 -9.60 -7.41 -19.58
CA ASP A 45 -10.70 -7.79 -20.46
C ASP A 45 -11.27 -9.18 -20.12
N ASP A 46 -12.40 -9.54 -20.72
CA ASP A 46 -13.11 -10.78 -20.41
C ASP A 46 -12.30 -12.04 -20.71
N ASP A 47 -11.40 -11.98 -21.68
CA ASP A 47 -10.47 -13.06 -22.04
C ASP A 47 -9.07 -12.85 -21.43
N GLY A 48 -8.90 -11.83 -20.60
CA GLY A 48 -7.65 -11.48 -19.94
C GLY A 48 -7.33 -12.29 -18.68
N LEU A 49 -6.14 -12.06 -18.12
CA LEU A 49 -5.66 -12.74 -16.92
C LEU A 49 -6.54 -12.50 -15.69
N ILE A 50 -7.16 -11.31 -15.59
CA ILE A 50 -8.05 -10.92 -14.49
C ILE A 50 -9.46 -10.70 -15.04
N SER A 51 -10.11 -11.77 -15.49
CA SER A 51 -11.44 -11.73 -16.09
C SER A 51 -12.55 -11.58 -15.05
N TRP A 52 -13.46 -10.62 -15.26
CA TRP A 52 -14.66 -10.50 -14.44
C TRP A 52 -15.60 -11.69 -14.59
N ARG A 53 -15.67 -12.31 -15.77
CA ARG A 53 -16.47 -13.52 -15.99
C ARG A 53 -16.14 -14.64 -15.02
N ILE A 54 -14.87 -14.78 -14.66
CA ILE A 54 -14.40 -15.72 -13.64
C ILE A 54 -14.66 -15.17 -12.25
N GLY A 55 -14.33 -13.90 -11.99
CA GLY A 55 -14.49 -13.26 -10.69
C GLY A 55 -15.94 -13.28 -10.18
N ARG A 56 -16.92 -13.03 -11.07
CA ARG A 56 -18.35 -13.01 -10.73
C ARG A 56 -18.89 -14.37 -10.25
N THR A 57 -18.26 -15.47 -10.62
CA THR A 57 -18.73 -16.83 -10.23
C THR A 57 -18.61 -17.10 -8.74
N ARG A 58 -17.75 -16.35 -8.04
CA ARG A 58 -17.52 -16.51 -6.60
C ARG A 58 -18.70 -16.09 -5.73
N SER A 59 -19.52 -15.15 -6.20
CA SER A 59 -20.67 -14.67 -5.43
C SER A 59 -21.96 -14.72 -6.26
N LYS A 60 -22.86 -15.62 -5.87
CA LYS A 60 -24.18 -15.71 -6.51
C LYS A 60 -24.99 -14.40 -6.44
N ARG A 61 -24.77 -13.59 -5.37
CA ARG A 61 -25.44 -12.28 -5.20
C ARG A 61 -24.92 -11.24 -6.20
N MET A 62 -23.61 -11.29 -6.50
CA MET A 62 -22.96 -10.38 -7.47
C MET A 62 -23.17 -10.81 -8.93
N ALA A 63 -23.64 -12.05 -9.16
CA ALA A 63 -23.81 -12.61 -10.49
C ALA A 63 -25.25 -12.52 -11.02
N LYS A 64 -26.25 -12.11 -10.20
CA LYS A 64 -27.66 -12.18 -10.55
C LYS A 64 -28.44 -10.88 -10.30
N GLY A 65 -29.50 -10.67 -11.07
CA GLY A 65 -30.43 -9.55 -10.94
C GLY A 65 -29.78 -8.18 -11.19
N LYS A 66 -30.47 -7.11 -10.79
CA LYS A 66 -30.03 -5.72 -10.99
C LYS A 66 -28.61 -5.44 -10.46
N THR A 67 -28.23 -6.06 -9.33
CA THR A 67 -26.88 -5.92 -8.75
C THR A 67 -25.82 -6.51 -9.71
N GLY A 68 -26.09 -7.67 -10.29
CA GLY A 68 -25.22 -8.30 -11.27
C GLY A 68 -25.03 -7.42 -12.51
N GLU A 69 -26.13 -6.84 -13.04
CA GLU A 69 -26.07 -5.94 -14.19
C GLU A 69 -25.23 -4.67 -13.92
N ILE A 70 -25.33 -4.12 -12.71
CA ILE A 70 -24.51 -2.96 -12.31
C ILE A 70 -23.04 -3.35 -12.26
N PHE A 71 -22.69 -4.46 -11.62
CA PHE A 71 -21.29 -4.91 -11.54
C PHE A 71 -20.76 -5.30 -12.93
N ASP A 72 -21.56 -5.92 -13.78
CA ASP A 72 -21.15 -6.21 -15.14
C ASP A 72 -20.80 -4.92 -15.91
N LYS A 73 -21.63 -3.86 -15.81
CA LYS A 73 -21.34 -2.56 -16.43
C LYS A 73 -20.07 -1.90 -15.91
N ILE A 74 -19.75 -2.05 -14.61
CA ILE A 74 -18.56 -1.43 -13.99
C ILE A 74 -17.29 -2.24 -14.27
N PHE A 75 -17.37 -3.57 -14.27
CA PHE A 75 -16.23 -4.45 -14.25
C PHE A 75 -15.83 -5.05 -15.58
N THR A 76 -16.70 -4.94 -16.63
CA THR A 76 -16.33 -5.26 -18.01
C THR A 76 -15.84 -4.02 -18.75
N SER A 77 -15.22 -4.20 -19.90
CA SER A 77 -14.85 -3.13 -20.82
C SER A 77 -16.12 -2.49 -21.42
N PRO A 78 -16.25 -1.14 -21.52
CA PRO A 78 -15.29 -0.11 -21.15
C PRO A 78 -15.39 0.35 -19.68
N GLY A 79 -16.30 -0.18 -18.87
CA GLY A 79 -16.55 0.31 -17.50
C GLY A 79 -15.33 0.25 -16.61
N ILE A 80 -14.51 -0.81 -16.69
CA ILE A 80 -13.28 -0.94 -15.90
C ILE A 80 -12.24 0.10 -16.31
N GLN A 81 -12.12 0.46 -17.60
CA GLN A 81 -11.22 1.51 -18.05
C GLN A 81 -11.68 2.88 -17.55
N VAL A 82 -12.98 3.14 -17.53
CA VAL A 82 -13.56 4.37 -16.95
C VAL A 82 -13.26 4.44 -15.46
N LEU A 83 -13.51 3.36 -14.71
CA LEU A 83 -13.17 3.30 -13.27
C LEU A 83 -11.69 3.56 -13.04
N THR A 84 -10.79 2.94 -13.82
CA THR A 84 -9.33 3.12 -13.71
C THR A 84 -8.91 4.56 -14.05
N SER A 85 -9.52 5.18 -15.07
CA SER A 85 -9.27 6.59 -15.44
C SER A 85 -9.72 7.55 -14.34
N LEU A 86 -10.87 7.28 -13.71
CA LEU A 86 -11.35 8.05 -12.56
C LEU A 86 -10.42 7.91 -11.35
N ARG A 87 -9.86 6.72 -11.11
CA ARG A 87 -8.85 6.49 -10.07
C ARG A 87 -7.57 7.28 -10.34
N LEU A 88 -7.10 7.28 -11.59
CA LEU A 88 -5.95 8.10 -12.02
C LEU A 88 -6.21 9.58 -11.76
N THR A 89 -7.37 10.09 -12.18
CA THR A 89 -7.75 11.50 -11.97
C THR A 89 -7.84 11.84 -10.49
N ALA A 90 -8.53 11.02 -9.70
CA ALA A 90 -8.68 11.26 -8.26
C ALA A 90 -7.34 11.26 -7.52
N SER A 91 -6.45 10.30 -7.80
CA SER A 91 -5.13 10.24 -7.18
C SER A 91 -4.24 11.42 -7.61
N THR A 92 -4.33 11.87 -8.85
CA THR A 92 -3.65 13.08 -9.32
C THR A 92 -4.15 14.33 -8.58
N LEU A 93 -5.46 14.50 -8.42
CA LEU A 93 -6.04 15.61 -7.64
C LEU A 93 -5.58 15.63 -6.19
N VAL A 94 -5.45 14.46 -5.55
CA VAL A 94 -4.89 14.35 -4.18
C VAL A 94 -3.43 14.77 -4.14
N ALA A 95 -2.64 14.36 -5.13
CA ALA A 95 -1.21 14.68 -5.19
C ALA A 95 -0.93 16.15 -5.47
N LEU A 96 -1.73 16.81 -6.32
CA LEU A 96 -1.50 18.19 -6.75
C LEU A 96 -1.46 19.17 -5.57
N PRO A 97 -0.49 20.10 -5.56
CA PRO A 97 -0.52 21.25 -4.65
C PRO A 97 -1.68 22.19 -5.03
N GLY A 98 -2.28 22.84 -4.04
CA GLY A 98 -3.37 23.79 -4.29
C GLY A 98 -4.77 23.18 -4.44
N THR A 99 -4.92 21.86 -4.58
CA THR A 99 -6.24 21.21 -4.53
C THR A 99 -6.88 21.47 -3.15
N ASN A 100 -8.10 22.00 -3.15
CA ASN A 100 -8.80 22.31 -1.90
C ASN A 100 -9.14 21.05 -1.11
N ARG A 101 -9.39 21.22 0.20
CA ARG A 101 -9.64 20.12 1.12
C ARG A 101 -10.84 19.27 0.76
N GLN A 102 -11.94 19.89 0.32
CA GLN A 102 -13.17 19.19 -0.03
C GLN A 102 -12.96 18.25 -1.22
N THR A 103 -12.28 18.75 -2.27
CA THR A 103 -11.91 17.91 -3.43
C THR A 103 -10.99 16.75 -3.02
N LYS A 104 -10.00 17.00 -2.15
CA LYS A 104 -9.15 15.92 -1.62
C LYS A 104 -9.95 14.90 -0.79
N ALA A 105 -10.90 15.35 0.03
CA ALA A 105 -11.76 14.47 0.82
C ALA A 105 -12.62 13.59 -0.10
N ALA A 106 -13.28 14.19 -1.10
CA ALA A 106 -14.08 13.46 -2.07
C ALA A 106 -13.23 12.46 -2.89
N ALA A 107 -12.05 12.90 -3.36
CA ALA A 107 -11.14 12.04 -4.11
C ALA A 107 -10.63 10.85 -3.25
N MET A 108 -10.22 11.07 -2.01
CA MET A 108 -9.77 9.99 -1.12
C MET A 108 -10.90 9.03 -0.76
N THR A 109 -12.12 9.55 -0.54
CA THR A 109 -13.31 8.70 -0.32
C THR A 109 -13.60 7.84 -1.55
N PHE A 110 -13.58 8.44 -2.75
CA PHE A 110 -13.73 7.70 -4.00
C PHE A 110 -12.64 6.63 -4.16
N LEU A 111 -11.37 6.96 -3.85
CA LEU A 111 -10.28 5.98 -3.92
C LEU A 111 -10.49 4.83 -2.93
N ALA A 112 -10.94 5.10 -1.70
CA ALA A 112 -11.26 4.06 -0.73
C ALA A 112 -12.39 3.13 -1.23
N VAL A 113 -13.50 3.70 -1.73
CA VAL A 113 -14.61 2.92 -2.31
C VAL A 113 -14.15 2.14 -3.53
N SER A 114 -13.38 2.77 -4.42
CA SER A 114 -12.88 2.10 -5.63
C SER A 114 -11.91 0.96 -5.32
N ASN A 115 -11.14 1.03 -4.22
CA ASN A 115 -10.32 -0.10 -3.76
C ASN A 115 -11.18 -1.30 -3.36
N VAL A 116 -12.34 -1.08 -2.71
CA VAL A 116 -13.30 -2.16 -2.44
C VAL A 116 -13.81 -2.76 -3.76
N LEU A 117 -14.19 -1.93 -4.73
CA LEU A 117 -14.67 -2.41 -6.04
C LEU A 117 -13.56 -3.22 -6.75
N MET A 118 -12.33 -2.76 -6.75
CA MET A 118 -11.21 -3.48 -7.37
C MET A 118 -10.96 -4.83 -6.68
N GLN A 119 -11.04 -4.90 -5.35
CA GLN A 119 -10.91 -6.17 -4.62
C GLN A 119 -12.08 -7.13 -4.91
N LEU A 120 -13.30 -6.61 -5.01
CA LEU A 120 -14.47 -7.42 -5.41
C LEU A 120 -14.30 -8.00 -6.81
N ARG A 121 -13.70 -7.24 -7.73
CA ARG A 121 -13.43 -7.68 -9.09
C ARG A 121 -12.30 -8.71 -9.17
N SER A 122 -11.21 -8.49 -8.46
CA SER A 122 -9.92 -9.20 -8.61
C SER A 122 -9.71 -10.28 -7.56
N ASN A 123 -10.70 -11.13 -7.35
CA ASN A 123 -10.71 -12.15 -6.30
C ASN A 123 -9.51 -13.08 -6.23
N TYR A 124 -8.86 -13.34 -7.35
CA TYR A 124 -7.72 -14.26 -7.46
C TYR A 124 -6.40 -13.53 -7.81
N GLY A 125 -6.45 -12.23 -8.02
CA GLY A 125 -5.27 -11.37 -8.26
C GLY A 125 -5.03 -10.34 -7.17
N ALA A 126 -5.81 -10.39 -6.06
CA ALA A 126 -5.62 -9.50 -4.93
C ALA A 126 -4.43 -9.95 -4.07
N ASP A 127 -3.68 -9.00 -3.58
CA ASP A 127 -2.52 -9.22 -2.72
C ASP A 127 -2.53 -8.31 -1.48
N GLY A 128 -1.49 -8.42 -0.65
CA GLY A 128 -1.39 -7.63 0.59
C GLY A 128 -1.35 -6.12 0.33
N SER A 129 -0.87 -5.67 -0.83
CA SER A 129 -0.84 -4.24 -1.17
C SER A 129 -2.24 -3.67 -1.42
N ASP A 130 -3.16 -4.46 -1.93
CA ASP A 130 -4.56 -4.04 -2.14
C ASP A 130 -5.27 -3.75 -0.82
N HIS A 131 -5.02 -4.57 0.21
CA HIS A 131 -5.55 -4.33 1.56
C HIS A 131 -4.94 -3.08 2.20
N VAL A 132 -3.63 -2.89 2.08
CA VAL A 132 -2.95 -1.70 2.59
C VAL A 132 -3.47 -0.45 1.89
N ASN A 133 -3.63 -0.49 0.56
CA ASN A 133 -4.21 0.62 -0.21
C ASN A 133 -5.61 0.99 0.29
N LEU A 134 -6.47 -0.01 0.53
CA LEU A 134 -7.82 0.23 1.05
C LEU A 134 -7.76 0.89 2.43
N VAL A 135 -6.99 0.32 3.36
CA VAL A 135 -6.89 0.80 4.73
C VAL A 135 -6.34 2.23 4.79
N VAL A 136 -5.27 2.50 4.04
CA VAL A 136 -4.65 3.83 3.99
C VAL A 136 -5.60 4.85 3.39
N CYS A 137 -6.23 4.55 2.24
CA CYS A 137 -7.18 5.46 1.61
C CYS A 137 -8.39 5.74 2.54
N ALA A 138 -8.91 4.73 3.22
CA ALA A 138 -10.05 4.89 4.15
C ALA A 138 -9.67 5.75 5.37
N ALA A 139 -8.50 5.49 5.97
CA ALA A 139 -8.05 6.26 7.14
C ALA A 139 -7.72 7.72 6.78
N VAL A 140 -7.07 7.95 5.63
CA VAL A 140 -6.82 9.31 5.14
C VAL A 140 -8.12 10.02 4.77
N ALA A 141 -9.07 9.34 4.11
CA ALA A 141 -10.40 9.91 3.84
C ALA A 141 -11.10 10.30 5.14
N ALA A 142 -11.11 9.40 6.14
CA ALA A 142 -11.70 9.67 7.46
C ALA A 142 -11.07 10.91 8.12
N SER A 143 -9.76 11.08 8.06
CA SER A 143 -9.07 12.25 8.64
C SER A 143 -9.53 13.59 8.05
N LYS A 144 -10.03 13.61 6.81
CA LYS A 144 -10.52 14.82 6.14
C LYS A 144 -11.88 15.30 6.65
N PHE A 145 -12.67 14.41 7.26
CA PHE A 145 -13.95 14.76 7.87
C PHE A 145 -13.78 15.43 9.23
N PHE A 146 -12.62 15.34 9.86
CA PHE A 146 -12.29 15.90 11.17
C PHE A 146 -11.11 16.89 11.10
N PRO A 147 -11.22 17.99 10.32
CA PRO A 147 -10.07 18.86 10.05
C PRO A 147 -9.56 19.61 11.29
N ASP A 148 -10.46 19.93 12.19
CA ASP A 148 -10.18 20.74 13.39
C ASP A 148 -10.00 19.84 14.64
N ASP A 149 -10.20 18.52 14.51
CA ASP A 149 -9.97 17.55 15.57
C ASP A 149 -8.62 16.84 15.38
N GLU A 150 -7.59 17.37 16.04
CA GLU A 150 -6.25 16.79 16.02
C GLU A 150 -6.22 15.37 16.59
N LYS A 151 -7.06 15.04 17.60
CA LYS A 151 -7.13 13.70 18.19
C LYS A 151 -7.66 12.69 17.18
N ALA A 152 -8.71 13.04 16.43
CA ALA A 152 -9.25 12.19 15.37
C ALA A 152 -8.22 11.96 14.27
N ARG A 153 -7.48 13.00 13.84
CA ARG A 153 -6.41 12.86 12.83
C ARG A 153 -5.23 12.02 13.33
N LYS A 154 -4.84 12.19 14.60
CA LYS A 154 -3.84 11.32 15.25
C LYS A 154 -4.33 9.87 15.33
N ALA A 155 -5.60 9.61 15.61
CA ALA A 155 -6.17 8.27 15.61
C ALA A 155 -6.09 7.62 14.22
N CYS A 156 -6.36 8.37 13.14
CA CYS A 156 -6.22 7.89 11.76
C CYS A 156 -4.75 7.50 11.44
N THR A 157 -3.78 8.35 11.80
CA THR A 157 -2.36 8.02 11.60
C THR A 157 -1.91 6.87 12.51
N ALA A 158 -2.39 6.77 13.75
CA ALA A 158 -2.11 5.64 14.63
C ALA A 158 -2.65 4.32 14.06
N PHE A 159 -3.84 4.36 13.46
CA PHE A 159 -4.42 3.20 12.79
C PHE A 159 -3.57 2.75 11.59
N ILE A 160 -3.10 3.68 10.76
CA ILE A 160 -2.21 3.37 9.63
C ILE A 160 -0.89 2.77 10.14
N ALA A 161 -0.28 3.36 11.17
CA ALA A 161 0.96 2.85 11.76
C ALA A 161 0.76 1.46 12.38
N GLY A 162 -0.32 1.25 13.11
CA GLY A 162 -0.70 -0.04 13.69
C GLY A 162 -0.91 -1.11 12.63
N GLN A 163 -1.63 -0.78 11.55
CA GLN A 163 -1.83 -1.69 10.42
C GLN A 163 -0.52 -2.08 9.76
N SER A 164 0.42 -1.13 9.57
CA SER A 164 1.75 -1.43 9.05
C SER A 164 2.48 -2.43 9.93
N VAL A 165 2.58 -2.13 11.23
CA VAL A 165 3.27 -2.97 12.23
C VAL A 165 2.67 -4.38 12.30
N VAL A 166 1.35 -4.49 12.35
CA VAL A 166 0.64 -5.78 12.38
C VAL A 166 0.88 -6.58 11.11
N SER A 167 0.85 -5.91 9.94
CA SER A 167 1.09 -6.58 8.65
C SER A 167 2.48 -7.20 8.57
N TYR A 168 3.52 -6.46 8.95
CA TYR A 168 4.89 -6.99 8.97
C TYR A 168 5.04 -8.11 9.99
N PHE A 169 4.61 -7.87 11.22
CA PHE A 169 4.75 -8.86 12.30
C PHE A 169 4.04 -10.17 11.98
N ALA A 170 2.79 -10.11 11.50
CA ALA A 170 2.03 -11.30 11.12
C ALA A 170 2.69 -12.06 9.96
N ALA A 171 3.21 -11.32 8.95
CA ALA A 171 3.93 -11.92 7.83
C ALA A 171 5.22 -12.60 8.28
N GLY A 172 6.00 -11.95 9.16
CA GLY A 172 7.21 -12.51 9.74
C GLY A 172 6.93 -13.73 10.61
N LEU A 173 5.88 -13.67 11.44
CA LEU A 173 5.46 -14.81 12.28
C LEU A 173 5.04 -16.01 11.41
N ALA A 174 4.22 -15.79 10.38
CA ALA A 174 3.82 -16.86 9.47
C ALA A 174 5.03 -17.50 8.76
N LYS A 175 6.03 -16.70 8.39
CA LYS A 175 7.28 -17.21 7.80
C LYS A 175 8.14 -17.96 8.82
N SER A 176 8.22 -17.50 10.06
CA SER A 176 9.06 -18.11 11.11
C SER A 176 8.62 -19.52 11.47
N ILE A 177 7.33 -19.84 11.39
CA ILE A 177 6.79 -21.19 11.63
C ILE A 177 6.88 -22.11 10.42
N SER A 178 7.13 -21.57 9.22
CA SER A 178 7.23 -22.33 7.97
C SER A 178 8.61 -22.99 7.84
N PRO A 179 8.70 -24.31 7.65
CA PRO A 179 9.96 -25.00 7.43
C PRO A 179 10.68 -24.51 6.18
N TYR A 180 9.94 -24.18 5.12
CA TYR A 180 10.48 -23.70 3.83
C TYR A 180 11.17 -22.33 3.93
N TRP A 181 10.71 -21.47 4.83
CA TRP A 181 11.37 -20.19 5.08
C TRP A 181 12.62 -20.38 5.95
N ARG A 182 12.60 -21.33 6.87
CA ARG A 182 13.74 -21.61 7.76
C ARG A 182 14.89 -22.29 7.04
N ASP A 183 14.62 -23.17 6.08
CA ASP A 183 15.65 -23.87 5.29
C ASP A 183 16.08 -23.11 4.02
N GLY A 184 15.37 -21.99 3.67
CA GLY A 184 15.64 -21.15 2.52
C GLY A 184 15.00 -21.62 1.21
N SER A 185 14.33 -22.75 1.18
CA SER A 185 13.71 -23.31 -0.03
C SER A 185 12.54 -22.46 -0.54
N ALA A 186 11.82 -21.74 0.35
CA ALA A 186 10.77 -20.82 -0.05
C ALA A 186 11.29 -19.72 -1.00
N MET A 187 12.41 -19.07 -0.64
CA MET A 187 12.99 -18.02 -1.47
C MET A 187 13.44 -18.57 -2.84
N ALA A 188 14.15 -19.70 -2.84
CA ALA A 188 14.53 -20.36 -4.07
C ALA A 188 13.32 -20.81 -4.91
N GLY A 189 12.23 -21.26 -4.24
CA GLY A 189 10.97 -21.62 -4.88
C GLY A 189 10.28 -20.45 -5.57
N ILE A 190 10.18 -19.30 -4.90
CA ILE A 190 9.55 -18.07 -5.44
C ILE A 190 10.24 -17.64 -6.73
N PHE A 191 11.58 -17.55 -6.75
CA PHE A 191 12.33 -17.13 -7.91
C PHE A 191 12.36 -18.14 -9.08
N ARG A 192 11.82 -19.34 -8.88
CA ARG A 192 11.61 -20.35 -9.94
C ARG A 192 10.22 -20.28 -10.58
N THR A 193 9.30 -19.51 -10.02
CA THR A 193 7.94 -19.36 -10.57
C THR A 193 7.95 -18.51 -11.83
N LYS A 194 6.99 -18.74 -12.74
CA LYS A 194 6.79 -17.89 -13.92
C LYS A 194 6.25 -16.49 -13.55
N THR A 195 5.51 -16.38 -12.45
CA THR A 195 4.84 -15.16 -12.04
C THR A 195 5.79 -14.15 -11.38
N TYR A 196 6.65 -14.64 -10.48
CA TYR A 196 7.54 -13.77 -9.69
C TYR A 196 9.02 -14.08 -9.93
N GLY A 197 9.31 -15.09 -10.73
CA GLY A 197 10.67 -15.57 -10.92
C GLY A 197 11.46 -14.71 -11.88
N GLN A 198 12.74 -14.50 -11.52
CA GLN A 198 13.74 -13.97 -12.42
C GLN A 198 14.82 -15.05 -12.60
N LYS A 199 15.03 -15.49 -13.85
CA LYS A 199 15.91 -16.62 -14.17
C LYS A 199 17.31 -16.50 -13.57
N GLN A 200 17.92 -15.31 -13.70
CA GLN A 200 19.28 -15.04 -13.19
C GLN A 200 19.37 -15.19 -11.67
N VAL A 201 18.38 -14.61 -10.94
CA VAL A 201 18.31 -14.73 -9.48
C VAL A 201 18.07 -16.19 -9.08
N GLY A 202 17.15 -16.87 -9.75
CA GLY A 202 16.88 -18.29 -9.51
C GLY A 202 18.11 -19.19 -9.69
N GLU A 203 18.94 -18.93 -10.70
CA GLU A 203 20.20 -19.67 -10.94
C GLU A 203 21.23 -19.38 -9.83
N ILE A 204 21.36 -18.13 -9.38
CA ILE A 204 22.23 -17.78 -8.25
C ILE A 204 21.80 -18.49 -6.97
N LEU A 205 20.50 -18.46 -6.65
CA LEU A 205 19.97 -19.11 -5.45
C LEU A 205 20.09 -20.65 -5.50
N LYS A 206 20.02 -21.23 -6.69
CA LYS A 206 20.29 -22.65 -6.91
C LYS A 206 21.77 -23.00 -6.72
N LYS A 207 22.67 -22.16 -7.25
CA LYS A 207 24.12 -22.36 -7.15
C LYS A 207 24.64 -22.14 -5.72
N TYR A 208 24.03 -21.19 -5.00
CA TYR A 208 24.44 -20.80 -3.66
C TYR A 208 23.24 -20.87 -2.67
N PRO A 209 22.84 -22.07 -2.21
CA PRO A 209 21.65 -22.24 -1.34
C PRO A 209 21.72 -21.47 -0.01
N TRP A 210 22.93 -21.19 0.46
CA TRP A 210 23.13 -20.38 1.67
C TRP A 210 22.66 -18.92 1.48
N VAL A 211 22.73 -18.39 0.25
CA VAL A 211 22.20 -17.05 -0.08
C VAL A 211 20.68 -17.04 0.08
N ALA A 212 19.99 -18.09 -0.43
CA ALA A 212 18.54 -18.22 -0.27
C ALA A 212 18.13 -18.30 1.20
N ARG A 213 18.91 -19.04 2.02
CA ARG A 213 18.66 -19.17 3.46
C ARG A 213 18.87 -17.87 4.20
N LEU A 214 20.01 -17.19 4.01
CA LEU A 214 20.28 -15.90 4.64
C LEU A 214 19.29 -14.81 4.19
N GLY A 215 18.94 -14.78 2.91
CA GLY A 215 17.92 -13.88 2.39
C GLY A 215 16.55 -14.13 3.02
N GLY A 216 16.14 -15.40 3.10
CA GLY A 216 14.90 -15.80 3.77
C GLY A 216 14.86 -15.40 5.25
N TRP A 217 15.95 -15.63 5.97
CA TRP A 217 16.08 -15.23 7.39
C TRP A 217 16.04 -13.70 7.54
N GLY A 218 16.75 -12.97 6.69
CA GLY A 218 16.71 -11.51 6.70
C GLY A 218 15.29 -10.97 6.53
N VAL A 219 14.49 -11.60 5.65
CA VAL A 219 13.10 -11.21 5.44
C VAL A 219 12.26 -11.45 6.70
N TRP A 220 12.13 -12.69 7.18
CA TRP A 220 11.21 -12.95 8.28
C TRP A 220 11.67 -12.36 9.61
N VAL A 221 12.98 -12.28 9.88
CA VAL A 221 13.50 -11.60 11.07
C VAL A 221 13.24 -10.10 10.99
N GLY A 222 13.52 -9.47 9.84
CA GLY A 222 13.23 -8.05 9.63
C GLY A 222 11.75 -7.72 9.81
N GLU A 223 10.87 -8.56 9.28
CA GLU A 223 9.42 -8.41 9.45
C GLU A 223 8.99 -8.58 10.92
N MET A 224 9.51 -9.57 11.64
CA MET A 224 9.19 -9.75 13.07
C MET A 224 9.72 -8.62 13.95
N LEU A 225 10.86 -8.03 13.60
CA LEU A 225 11.46 -6.92 14.34
C LEU A 225 10.85 -5.55 13.98
N PHE A 226 10.06 -5.46 12.92
CA PHE A 226 9.50 -4.19 12.45
C PHE A 226 8.70 -3.41 13.51
N PRO A 227 7.95 -4.03 14.46
CA PRO A 227 7.30 -3.33 15.58
C PRO A 227 8.25 -2.46 16.39
N LEU A 228 9.53 -2.82 16.47
CA LEU A 228 10.54 -2.02 17.18
C LEU A 228 10.75 -0.63 16.56
N ALA A 229 10.33 -0.40 15.31
CA ALA A 229 10.37 0.93 14.69
C ALA A 229 9.60 2.00 15.49
N LEU A 230 8.61 1.59 16.31
CA LEU A 230 7.85 2.50 17.16
C LEU A 230 8.58 2.89 18.45
N VAL A 231 9.44 2.03 18.99
CA VAL A 231 9.99 2.19 20.35
C VAL A 231 11.53 2.21 20.41
N ALA A 232 12.21 1.63 19.43
CA ALA A 232 13.67 1.52 19.42
C ALA A 232 14.37 2.88 19.25
N PRO A 233 15.63 3.00 19.71
CA PRO A 233 16.47 4.17 19.45
C PRO A 233 16.51 4.52 17.95
N LYS A 234 16.66 5.82 17.65
CA LYS A 234 16.58 6.38 16.30
C LYS A 234 17.34 5.60 15.21
N PRO A 235 18.61 5.20 15.38
CA PRO A 235 19.34 4.50 14.32
C PRO A 235 18.71 3.14 14.01
N ILE A 236 18.22 2.41 15.01
CA ILE A 236 17.55 1.11 14.83
C ILE A 236 16.20 1.30 14.14
N ALA A 237 15.39 2.25 14.63
CA ALA A 237 14.08 2.52 14.02
C ALA A 237 14.23 2.97 12.55
N ALA A 238 15.17 3.86 12.25
CA ALA A 238 15.46 4.29 10.88
C ALA A 238 16.00 3.13 10.02
N GLY A 239 16.85 2.27 10.58
CA GLY A 239 17.34 1.07 9.92
C GLY A 239 16.22 0.09 9.55
N LEU A 240 15.26 -0.15 10.46
CA LEU A 240 14.10 -1.01 10.19
C LEU A 240 13.22 -0.45 9.06
N LEU A 241 12.94 0.85 9.06
CA LEU A 241 12.20 1.48 7.96
C LEU A 241 12.97 1.41 6.64
N GLY A 242 14.29 1.68 6.66
CA GLY A 242 15.15 1.56 5.49
C GLY A 242 15.20 0.13 4.94
N THR A 243 15.28 -0.88 5.81
CA THR A 243 15.19 -2.29 5.43
C THR A 243 13.85 -2.61 4.78
N GLY A 244 12.73 -2.10 5.33
CA GLY A 244 11.41 -2.27 4.74
C GLY A 244 11.29 -1.65 3.34
N VAL A 245 11.80 -0.42 3.14
CA VAL A 245 11.85 0.20 1.80
C VAL A 245 12.70 -0.65 0.85
N SER A 246 13.89 -1.06 1.28
CA SER A 246 14.81 -1.86 0.45
C SER A 246 14.21 -3.22 0.08
N PHE A 247 13.50 -3.86 1.01
CA PHE A 247 12.78 -5.12 0.76
C PHE A 247 11.70 -4.94 -0.32
N HIS A 248 10.85 -3.91 -0.21
CA HIS A 248 9.82 -3.67 -1.21
C HIS A 248 10.38 -3.15 -2.54
N ALA A 249 11.46 -2.38 -2.51
CA ALA A 249 12.16 -1.98 -3.73
C ALA A 249 12.79 -3.18 -4.44
N GLY A 250 13.35 -4.12 -3.69
CA GLY A 250 13.81 -5.40 -4.22
C GLY A 250 12.68 -6.22 -4.86
N ASN A 251 11.53 -6.33 -4.18
CA ASN A 251 10.35 -6.99 -4.72
C ASN A 251 9.86 -6.31 -6.01
N ALA A 252 9.88 -4.98 -6.07
CA ALA A 252 9.52 -4.24 -7.28
C ALA A 252 10.50 -4.52 -8.42
N ALA A 253 11.81 -4.43 -8.16
CA ALA A 253 12.86 -4.59 -9.17
C ALA A 253 12.98 -6.02 -9.71
N PHE A 254 12.88 -7.03 -8.83
CA PHE A 254 13.15 -8.42 -9.20
C PHE A 254 11.88 -9.25 -9.45
N MET A 255 10.74 -8.85 -8.91
CA MET A 255 9.49 -9.60 -8.98
C MET A 255 8.36 -8.83 -9.67
N GLY A 256 8.58 -7.56 -10.05
CA GLY A 256 7.56 -6.69 -10.65
C GLY A 256 6.46 -6.24 -9.68
N LEU A 257 6.69 -6.33 -8.36
CA LEU A 257 5.69 -6.02 -7.34
C LEU A 257 5.71 -4.52 -6.95
N ASN A 258 5.57 -3.64 -7.94
CA ASN A 258 5.63 -2.17 -7.76
C ASN A 258 4.61 -1.67 -6.72
N ARG A 259 3.41 -2.25 -6.70
CA ARG A 259 2.33 -1.85 -5.80
C ARG A 259 2.70 -1.99 -4.32
N PHE A 260 3.48 -3.02 -3.96
CA PHE A 260 3.94 -3.21 -2.59
C PHE A 260 4.85 -2.07 -2.12
N LEU A 261 5.79 -1.63 -2.97
CA LEU A 261 6.69 -0.53 -2.64
C LEU A 261 5.91 0.72 -2.24
N TRP A 262 4.94 1.12 -3.04
CA TRP A 262 4.18 2.35 -2.79
C TRP A 262 3.20 2.20 -1.63
N ALA A 263 2.46 1.09 -1.57
CA ALA A 263 1.46 0.86 -0.53
C ALA A 263 2.09 0.84 0.88
N PHE A 264 3.17 0.08 1.04
CA PHE A 264 3.84 -0.01 2.35
C PHE A 264 4.62 1.26 2.69
N SER A 265 5.32 1.87 1.73
CA SER A 265 6.01 3.16 1.96
C SER A 265 5.03 4.25 2.38
N ALA A 266 3.79 4.24 1.88
CA ALA A 266 2.74 5.19 2.27
C ALA A 266 2.34 5.07 3.76
N THR A 267 2.61 3.96 4.42
CA THR A 267 2.36 3.80 5.87
C THR A 267 3.46 4.40 6.74
N TYR A 268 4.67 4.57 6.21
CA TYR A 268 5.84 4.94 7.00
C TYR A 268 5.81 6.35 7.59
N PRO A 269 5.26 7.39 6.93
CA PRO A 269 5.09 8.69 7.58
C PRO A 269 4.29 8.59 8.89
N SER A 270 3.27 7.74 8.91
CA SER A 270 2.49 7.47 10.11
C SER A 270 3.29 6.70 11.17
N VAL A 271 4.10 5.71 10.77
CA VAL A 271 5.02 5.01 11.70
C VAL A 271 6.04 5.98 12.30
N VAL A 272 6.64 6.85 11.48
CA VAL A 272 7.59 7.88 11.93
C VAL A 272 6.93 8.84 12.92
N HIS A 273 5.70 9.29 12.63
CA HIS A 273 4.94 10.19 13.49
C HIS A 273 4.70 9.58 14.89
N HIS A 274 4.40 8.30 14.96
CA HIS A 274 4.14 7.57 16.22
C HIS A 274 5.37 6.93 16.84
N SER A 275 6.54 7.00 16.19
CA SER A 275 7.79 6.49 16.76
C SER A 275 8.30 7.36 17.89
N LYS A 276 8.56 6.75 19.04
CA LYS A 276 9.05 7.43 20.26
C LYS A 276 10.31 8.28 20.03
N HIS A 277 11.18 7.87 19.12
CA HIS A 277 12.48 8.49 18.91
C HIS A 277 12.65 9.19 17.55
N LEU A 278 11.87 8.82 16.53
CA LEU A 278 11.90 9.47 15.21
C LEU A 278 11.06 10.76 15.18
N SER A 279 9.95 10.81 15.93
CA SER A 279 9.06 11.97 15.98
C SER A 279 9.67 13.21 16.63
N LYS A 280 10.65 13.06 17.51
CA LYS A 280 11.25 14.16 18.29
C LYS A 280 12.00 15.21 17.46
N ARG A 281 12.26 15.01 16.18
CA ARG A 281 12.89 16.04 15.31
C ARG A 281 11.95 17.15 14.86
N ILE A 282 10.65 16.97 15.02
CA ILE A 282 9.66 17.96 14.59
C ILE A 282 9.50 19.06 15.62
N THR A 283 9.87 18.78 16.89
CA THR A 283 9.77 19.72 18.04
C THR A 283 11.10 20.34 18.47
N ALA A 284 12.24 19.82 18.01
CA ALA A 284 13.57 20.29 18.43
C ALA A 284 14.24 21.25 17.42
N GLY A 285 13.50 21.69 16.40
CA GLY A 285 13.92 22.69 15.42
C GLY A 285 13.21 24.04 15.60
N GLN A 286 12.66 24.30 16.80
CA GLN A 286 12.14 25.59 17.21
C GLN A 286 13.09 26.26 18.16
#